data_ad3822aecdd40db9161dd64235979664
#
_entry.id   ad3822aecdd40db9161dd64235979664
#
_cell.length_a   1.000
_cell.length_b   1.000
_cell.length_c   1.000
_cell.angle_alpha   90.00
_cell.angle_beta   90.00
_cell.angle_gamma   90.00
#
_symmetry.space_group_name_H-M   'P 1'
#
loop_
_entity.id
_entity.type
_entity.pdbx_description
1 polymer ?
#
loop_
_entity_poly.entity_id
_entity_poly.type
_entity_poly.pdbx_seq_one_letter_code
_entity_poly.pdbx_strand_id
1 'polypeptide(L)'
;REEFCAPLVDPSSEVYQSGLRLVSAHSDIVKCPYRAAYEAAGGTMSTQEFATSYIPTLRSWSETVFATALDSSRPEDARAALVDQFYQRYEDRVAADPTGHAMDYVHCYLAIEKIS
;
A
#
# COMPACT_ATOMS: atom_id res chain seq x y z
N ARG A 1 13.44 -6.41 -7.32
CA ARG A 1 13.82 -5.77 -8.60
C ARG A 1 14.25 -6.79 -9.62
N GLU A 2 15.12 -7.73 -9.27
CA GLU A 2 15.66 -8.74 -10.19
C GLU A 2 14.57 -9.57 -10.85
N GLU A 3 13.58 -10.04 -10.11
CA GLU A 3 12.45 -10.82 -10.63
C GLU A 3 11.66 -10.05 -11.71
N PHE A 4 11.45 -8.73 -11.53
CA PHE A 4 10.77 -7.90 -12.52
C PHE A 4 11.61 -7.66 -13.78
N CYS A 5 12.92 -7.64 -13.64
CA CYS A 5 13.83 -7.42 -14.76
C CYS A 5 14.11 -8.70 -15.56
N ALA A 6 14.09 -9.85 -14.91
CA ALA A 6 14.48 -11.12 -15.52
C ALA A 6 13.80 -11.41 -16.87
N PRO A 7 12.47 -11.25 -17.05
CA PRO A 7 11.83 -11.49 -18.36
C PRO A 7 12.27 -10.56 -19.48
N LEU A 8 12.80 -9.38 -19.13
CA LEU A 8 13.23 -8.34 -20.07
C LEU A 8 14.70 -8.48 -20.51
N VAL A 9 15.47 -9.32 -19.81
CA VAL A 9 16.91 -9.53 -20.09
C VAL A 9 17.23 -10.97 -20.49
N ASP A 10 16.36 -11.94 -20.19
CA ASP A 10 16.52 -13.34 -20.54
C ASP A 10 16.09 -13.59 -22.00
N PRO A 11 17.00 -13.95 -22.92
CA PRO A 11 16.67 -14.21 -24.31
C PRO A 11 15.68 -15.36 -24.53
N SER A 12 15.54 -16.27 -23.56
CA SER A 12 14.60 -17.38 -23.62
C SER A 12 13.17 -17.00 -23.21
N SER A 13 12.97 -15.83 -22.58
CA SER A 13 11.65 -15.39 -22.16
C SER A 13 10.80 -14.93 -23.33
N GLU A 14 9.48 -15.21 -23.28
CA GLU A 14 8.52 -14.75 -24.29
C GLU A 14 8.46 -13.21 -24.37
N VAL A 15 8.68 -12.52 -23.24
CA VAL A 15 8.73 -11.07 -23.16
C VAL A 15 9.90 -10.53 -24.00
N TYR A 16 11.09 -11.09 -23.81
CA TYR A 16 12.28 -10.73 -24.60
C TYR A 16 12.09 -11.06 -26.08
N GLN A 17 11.56 -12.25 -26.40
CA GLN A 17 11.30 -12.69 -27.77
C GLN A 17 10.24 -11.83 -28.47
N SER A 18 9.31 -11.23 -27.72
CA SER A 18 8.37 -10.25 -28.24
C SER A 18 9.01 -8.91 -28.62
N GLY A 19 10.30 -8.73 -28.37
CA GLY A 19 11.06 -7.52 -28.72
C GLY A 19 11.10 -6.46 -27.61
N LEU A 20 10.68 -6.77 -26.38
CA LEU A 20 10.81 -5.86 -25.23
C LEU A 20 12.21 -5.99 -24.62
N ARG A 21 12.83 -4.85 -24.34
CA ARG A 21 14.18 -4.78 -23.79
C ARG A 21 14.22 -3.83 -22.59
N LEU A 22 14.90 -4.24 -21.54
CA LEU A 22 15.15 -3.37 -20.39
C LEU A 22 16.22 -2.32 -20.76
N VAL A 23 15.86 -1.06 -20.62
CA VAL A 23 16.80 0.07 -20.77
C VAL A 23 17.42 0.43 -19.42
N SER A 24 16.58 0.57 -18.40
CA SER A 24 17.05 0.85 -17.04
C SER A 24 16.07 0.36 -15.99
N ALA A 25 16.56 0.12 -14.79
CA ALA A 25 15.77 -0.23 -13.62
C ALA A 25 16.36 0.41 -12.36
N HIS A 26 15.49 1.06 -11.57
CA HIS A 26 15.86 1.54 -10.24
C HIS A 26 14.68 1.37 -9.28
N SER A 27 14.97 1.41 -7.98
CA SER A 27 13.95 1.34 -6.94
C SER A 27 14.09 2.53 -6.00
N ASP A 28 12.95 3.13 -5.68
CA ASP A 28 12.84 4.23 -4.72
C ASP A 28 11.80 3.93 -3.65
N ILE A 29 12.00 4.51 -2.46
CA ILE A 29 11.03 4.47 -1.38
C ILE A 29 10.19 5.74 -1.43
N VAL A 30 8.89 5.57 -1.72
CA VAL A 30 7.90 6.66 -1.61
C VAL A 30 7.38 6.67 -0.18
N LYS A 31 7.75 7.71 0.56
CA LYS A 31 7.39 7.85 1.97
C LYS A 31 5.89 8.08 2.16
N CYS A 32 5.35 7.53 3.24
CA CYS A 32 3.99 7.76 3.67
C CYS A 32 3.75 9.26 3.92
N PRO A 33 2.88 9.94 3.15
CA PRO A 33 2.67 11.38 3.29
C PRO A 33 2.06 11.77 4.64
N TYR A 34 1.22 10.91 5.21
CA TYR A 34 0.60 11.15 6.53
C TYR A 34 1.63 11.10 7.64
N ARG A 35 2.53 10.12 7.59
CA ARG A 35 3.63 10.03 8.55
C ARG A 35 4.59 11.21 8.42
N ALA A 36 4.95 11.58 7.21
CA ALA A 36 5.80 12.72 6.94
C ALA A 36 5.19 14.03 7.46
N ALA A 37 3.88 14.23 7.26
CA ALA A 37 3.16 15.40 7.78
C ALA A 37 3.12 15.42 9.32
N TYR A 38 2.88 14.27 9.96
CA TYR A 38 2.88 14.15 11.41
C TYR A 38 4.25 14.48 12.02
N GLU A 39 5.33 13.96 11.43
CA GLU A 39 6.71 14.25 11.86
C GLU A 39 7.08 15.71 11.63
N ALA A 40 6.72 16.28 10.48
CA ALA A 40 6.97 17.69 10.15
C ALA A 40 6.20 18.66 11.07
N ALA A 41 5.06 18.24 11.62
CA ALA A 41 4.27 19.05 12.53
C ALA A 41 4.96 19.30 13.89
N GLY A 42 6.01 18.52 14.25
CA GLY A 42 6.83 18.75 15.41
C GLY A 42 6.06 18.81 16.74
N GLY A 43 4.98 18.01 16.87
CA GLY A 43 4.12 17.97 18.07
C GLY A 43 2.89 18.88 18.01
N THR A 44 2.67 19.63 16.93
CA THR A 44 1.45 20.46 16.76
C THR A 44 0.27 19.65 16.24
N MET A 45 0.50 18.52 15.59
CA MET A 45 -0.52 17.55 15.20
C MET A 45 -0.66 16.49 16.30
N SER A 46 -1.87 16.26 16.76
CA SER A 46 -2.15 15.21 17.74
C SER A 46 -2.04 13.81 17.11
N THR A 47 -1.84 12.79 17.96
CA THR A 47 -1.84 11.40 17.52
C THR A 47 -3.19 10.97 16.95
N GLN A 48 -4.29 11.55 17.46
CA GLN A 48 -5.64 11.32 16.94
C GLN A 48 -5.80 11.90 15.53
N GLU A 49 -5.33 13.12 15.27
CA GLU A 49 -5.37 13.73 13.94
C GLU A 49 -4.56 12.91 12.93
N PHE A 50 -3.38 12.41 13.35
CA PHE A 50 -2.62 11.49 12.51
C PHE A 50 -3.42 10.21 12.19
N ALA A 51 -3.95 9.53 13.21
CA ALA A 51 -4.70 8.29 13.03
C ALA A 51 -5.92 8.49 12.13
N THR A 52 -6.69 9.56 12.34
CA THR A 52 -7.88 9.90 11.54
C THR A 52 -7.55 10.20 10.08
N SER A 53 -6.37 10.74 9.78
CA SER A 53 -5.93 10.96 8.41
C SER A 53 -5.33 9.71 7.75
N TYR A 54 -4.67 8.86 8.53
CA TYR A 54 -3.93 7.69 8.04
C TYR A 54 -4.81 6.48 7.77
N ILE A 55 -5.72 6.14 8.69
CA ILE A 55 -6.53 4.92 8.63
C ILE A 55 -7.45 4.84 7.40
N PRO A 56 -8.13 5.92 6.96
CA PRO A 56 -8.96 5.86 5.75
C PRO A 56 -8.21 5.43 4.49
N THR A 57 -6.92 5.76 4.39
CA THR A 57 -6.07 5.32 3.28
C THR A 57 -5.88 3.81 3.27
N LEU A 58 -5.64 3.20 4.44
CA LEU A 58 -5.55 1.74 4.57
C LEU A 58 -6.89 1.08 4.27
N ARG A 59 -7.98 1.66 4.76
CA ARG A 59 -9.33 1.17 4.55
C ARG A 59 -9.69 1.13 3.07
N SER A 60 -9.34 2.15 2.30
CA SER A 60 -9.75 2.31 0.90
C SER A 60 -9.38 1.14 0.00
N TRP A 61 -8.28 0.42 0.29
CA TRP A 61 -7.83 -0.72 -0.51
C TRP A 61 -7.98 -2.07 0.19
N SER A 62 -8.15 -2.12 1.50
CA SER A 62 -8.19 -3.37 2.26
C SER A 62 -9.61 -3.77 2.71
N GLU A 63 -10.57 -2.83 2.75
CA GLU A 63 -11.92 -3.08 3.24
C GLU A 63 -12.63 -4.23 2.53
N THR A 64 -12.56 -4.29 1.20
CA THR A 64 -13.18 -5.36 0.42
C THR A 64 -12.62 -6.72 0.79
N VAL A 65 -11.32 -6.83 1.02
CA VAL A 65 -10.66 -8.10 1.41
C VAL A 65 -11.19 -8.56 2.77
N PHE A 66 -11.28 -7.66 3.75
CA PHE A 66 -11.80 -8.00 5.08
C PHE A 66 -13.29 -8.34 5.04
N ALA A 67 -14.10 -7.57 4.29
CA ALA A 67 -15.52 -7.82 4.16
C ALA A 67 -15.82 -9.18 3.52
N THR A 68 -15.05 -9.58 2.50
CA THR A 68 -15.21 -10.89 1.84
C THR A 68 -14.68 -12.07 2.66
N ALA A 69 -13.75 -11.83 3.57
CA ALA A 69 -13.23 -12.86 4.47
C ALA A 69 -14.16 -13.17 5.65
N LEU A 70 -15.17 -12.31 5.93
CA LEU A 70 -16.16 -12.56 6.97
C LEU A 70 -17.12 -13.68 6.55
N ASP A 71 -17.59 -14.43 7.55
CA ASP A 71 -18.55 -15.51 7.36
C ASP A 71 -19.78 -15.03 6.59
N SER A 72 -20.02 -15.64 5.42
CA SER A 72 -21.11 -15.31 4.51
C SER A 72 -22.51 -15.60 5.07
N SER A 73 -22.63 -16.40 6.14
CA SER A 73 -23.90 -16.64 6.85
C SER A 73 -24.36 -15.42 7.64
N ARG A 74 -23.47 -14.45 7.91
CA ARG A 74 -23.84 -13.20 8.57
C ARG A 74 -24.59 -12.28 7.61
N PRO A 75 -25.65 -11.58 8.08
CA PRO A 75 -26.27 -10.53 7.31
C PRO A 75 -25.28 -9.46 6.83
N GLU A 76 -25.57 -8.83 5.69
CA GLU A 76 -24.67 -7.84 5.09
C GLU A 76 -24.41 -6.64 6.00
N ASP A 77 -25.46 -6.13 6.65
CA ASP A 77 -25.37 -5.04 7.63
C ASP A 77 -24.51 -5.41 8.85
N ALA A 78 -24.60 -6.64 9.33
CA ALA A 78 -23.76 -7.14 10.42
C ALA A 78 -22.30 -7.26 10.00
N ARG A 79 -22.02 -7.66 8.76
CA ARG A 79 -20.64 -7.69 8.22
C ARG A 79 -20.08 -6.27 8.08
N ALA A 80 -20.87 -5.34 7.53
CA ALA A 80 -20.48 -3.94 7.41
C ALA A 80 -20.17 -3.32 8.78
N ALA A 81 -20.99 -3.54 9.77
CA ALA A 81 -20.78 -3.07 11.14
C ALA A 81 -19.49 -3.62 11.78
N LEU A 82 -19.15 -4.90 11.51
CA LEU A 82 -17.90 -5.49 11.99
C LEU A 82 -16.67 -4.85 11.31
N VAL A 83 -16.74 -4.56 10.02
CA VAL A 83 -15.68 -3.87 9.28
C VAL A 83 -15.49 -2.46 9.84
N ASP A 84 -16.57 -1.71 10.09
CA ASP A 84 -16.51 -0.38 10.71
C ASP A 84 -15.85 -0.42 12.09
N GLN A 85 -16.24 -1.39 12.92
CA GLN A 85 -15.65 -1.58 14.26
C GLN A 85 -14.16 -1.93 14.18
N PHE A 86 -13.76 -2.73 13.19
CA PHE A 86 -12.35 -3.07 12.97
C PHE A 86 -11.51 -1.82 12.70
N TYR A 87 -11.92 -0.98 11.75
CA TYR A 87 -11.17 0.23 11.42
C TYR A 87 -11.21 1.27 12.54
N GLN A 88 -12.33 1.39 13.27
CA GLN A 88 -12.38 2.26 14.43
C GLN A 88 -11.39 1.83 15.52
N ARG A 89 -11.34 0.53 15.84
CA ARG A 89 -10.36 0.00 16.80
C ARG A 89 -8.92 0.15 16.31
N TYR A 90 -8.72 0.04 15.00
CA TYR A 90 -7.40 0.27 14.42
C TYR A 90 -6.99 1.73 14.57
N GLU A 91 -7.88 2.67 14.27
CA GLU A 91 -7.65 4.10 14.49
C GLU A 91 -7.32 4.41 15.96
N ASP A 92 -8.11 3.89 16.89
CA ASP A 92 -7.89 4.06 18.33
C ASP A 92 -6.50 3.55 18.77
N ARG A 93 -6.07 2.41 18.23
CA ARG A 93 -4.74 1.86 18.54
C ARG A 93 -3.61 2.70 17.96
N VAL A 94 -3.75 3.20 16.74
CA VAL A 94 -2.76 4.11 16.13
C VAL A 94 -2.71 5.43 16.87
N ALA A 95 -3.85 5.96 17.31
CA ALA A 95 -3.91 7.17 18.12
C ALA A 95 -3.25 6.99 19.50
N ALA A 96 -3.40 5.80 20.11
CA ALA A 96 -2.77 5.47 21.38
C ALA A 96 -1.24 5.32 21.28
N ASP A 97 -0.75 4.74 20.18
CA ASP A 97 0.68 4.60 19.88
C ASP A 97 0.92 4.71 18.36
N PRO A 98 1.28 5.90 17.86
CA PRO A 98 1.56 6.10 16.44
C PRO A 98 2.93 5.55 15.99
N THR A 99 3.71 4.99 16.92
CA THR A 99 5.08 4.52 16.64
C THR A 99 5.06 3.40 15.62
N GLY A 100 5.88 3.51 14.58
CA GLY A 100 6.02 2.50 13.54
C GLY A 100 4.86 2.44 12.53
N HIS A 101 3.79 3.23 12.73
CA HIS A 101 2.70 3.31 11.75
C HIS A 101 3.07 4.26 10.62
N ALA A 102 3.35 3.68 9.47
CA ALA A 102 3.59 4.35 8.19
C ALA A 102 3.31 3.36 7.07
N MET A 103 2.95 3.86 5.90
CA MET A 103 2.81 3.05 4.69
C MET A 103 3.73 3.61 3.61
N ASP A 104 5.00 3.24 3.72
CA ASP A 104 6.00 3.52 2.70
C ASP A 104 5.84 2.51 1.56
N TYR A 105 5.98 2.98 0.32
CA TYR A 105 5.97 2.11 -0.85
C TYR A 105 7.37 1.99 -1.43
N VAL A 106 7.78 0.77 -1.76
CA VAL A 106 8.96 0.54 -2.58
C VAL A 106 8.52 0.45 -4.03
N HIS A 107 8.79 1.48 -4.81
CA HIS A 107 8.50 1.50 -6.24
C HIS A 107 9.69 1.00 -7.03
N CYS A 108 9.43 0.11 -7.99
CA CYS A 108 10.39 -0.30 -9.00
C CYS A 108 10.04 0.37 -10.32
N TYR A 109 10.93 1.21 -10.83
CA TYR A 109 10.78 1.91 -12.11
C TYR A 109 11.58 1.17 -13.17
N LEU A 110 10.89 0.75 -14.23
CA LEU A 110 11.49 0.09 -15.38
C LEU A 110 11.28 0.96 -16.63
N ALA A 111 12.37 1.35 -17.27
CA ALA A 111 12.30 1.89 -18.63
C ALA A 111 12.50 0.72 -19.62
N ILE A 112 11.55 0.58 -20.51
CA ILE A 112 11.49 -0.55 -21.45
C ILE A 112 11.35 0.02 -22.85
N GLU A 113 12.15 -0.49 -23.80
CA GLU A 113 11.99 -0.20 -25.21
C GLU A 113 11.41 -1.39 -25.97
N LYS A 114 10.72 -1.11 -27.07
CA LYS A 114 10.26 -2.08 -28.04
C LYS A 114 11.16 -2.00 -29.26
N ILE A 115 11.88 -3.08 -29.55
CA ILE A 115 12.63 -3.22 -30.79
C ILE A 115 11.78 -3.92 -31.85
N SER A 116 11.99 -3.53 -33.06
CA SER A 116 11.26 -4.08 -34.24
C SER A 116 11.73 -5.51 -34.55
#